data_ea38d48a689148af928b6ffb1ec36da1
#
_entry.id   ea38d48a689148af928b6ffb1ec36da1
#
_cell.length_a   1.000
_cell.length_b   1.000
_cell.length_c   1.000
_cell.angle_alpha   90.00
_cell.angle_beta   90.00
_cell.angle_gamma   90.00
#
_symmetry.space_group_name_H-M   'P 1'
#
loop_
_entity.id
_entity.type
_entity.pdbx_description
1 polymer ?
#
loop_
_entity_poly.entity_id
_entity_poly.type
_entity_poly.pdbx_seq_one_letter_code
_entity_poly.pdbx_strand_id
1 'polypeptide(L)'
;MATAQSVVTKERLAQGISYDQWREQIDRNQEKFEENYVGTNPDSSEVAKIKAAASKLGGVTCMAIGEAWCPDVVRGMPAAAKMCEAAGIPLKIFFRDQNLDIMNEFLYKGEFQSIPTLVFYDNDMNVLGVFHERAQKARDEIPVHMSPISAKMRDESLSEDERKKYMDEYTAFQNGPMWASWRDAEITECREILEKAAAQK
;
A
#
# COMPACT_ATOMS: atom_id res chain seq x y z
N MET A 1 -24.31 -3.72 -22.72
CA MET A 1 -24.04 -4.67 -21.62
C MET A 1 -24.13 -3.86 -20.34
N ALA A 2 -24.97 -4.26 -19.39
CA ALA A 2 -25.02 -3.61 -18.08
C ALA A 2 -23.66 -3.80 -17.42
N THR A 3 -22.96 -2.72 -17.06
CA THR A 3 -21.77 -2.78 -16.21
C THR A 3 -22.19 -3.39 -14.89
N ALA A 4 -21.55 -4.47 -14.45
CA ALA A 4 -21.81 -5.04 -13.15
C ALA A 4 -21.66 -3.92 -12.11
N GLN A 5 -22.62 -3.81 -11.19
CA GLN A 5 -22.57 -2.82 -10.14
C GLN A 5 -21.42 -3.18 -9.19
N SER A 6 -20.59 -2.19 -8.81
CA SER A 6 -19.51 -2.40 -7.85
C SER A 6 -20.02 -2.94 -6.53
N VAL A 7 -19.29 -3.89 -5.93
CA VAL A 7 -19.56 -4.38 -4.56
C VAL A 7 -19.17 -3.34 -3.51
N VAL A 8 -18.35 -2.35 -3.88
CA VAL A 8 -17.91 -1.26 -2.99
C VAL A 8 -18.92 -0.11 -3.10
N THR A 9 -19.99 -0.17 -2.30
CA THR A 9 -20.92 0.95 -2.08
C THR A 9 -20.40 1.89 -0.98
N LYS A 10 -21.05 3.04 -0.79
CA LYS A 10 -20.77 3.94 0.34
C LYS A 10 -20.86 3.24 1.69
N GLU A 11 -21.89 2.43 1.86
CA GLU A 11 -22.13 1.64 3.08
C GLU A 11 -21.05 0.58 3.28
N ARG A 12 -20.62 -0.07 2.19
CA ARG A 12 -19.53 -1.06 2.25
C ARG A 12 -18.20 -0.38 2.58
N LEU A 13 -17.88 0.74 1.93
CA LEU A 13 -16.66 1.51 2.20
C LEU A 13 -16.61 1.99 3.66
N ALA A 14 -17.76 2.40 4.22
CA ALA A 14 -17.86 2.82 5.61
C ALA A 14 -17.54 1.71 6.63
N GLN A 15 -17.65 0.44 6.25
CA GLN A 15 -17.29 -0.72 7.09
C GLN A 15 -15.77 -0.92 7.20
N GLY A 16 -14.99 -0.33 6.30
CA GLY A 16 -13.53 -0.36 6.38
C GLY A 16 -13.04 0.28 7.69
N ILE A 17 -12.03 -0.32 8.31
CA ILE A 17 -11.46 0.09 9.59
C ILE A 17 -10.33 1.11 9.42
N SER A 18 -9.99 1.82 10.48
CA SER A 18 -8.83 2.72 10.51
C SER A 18 -7.51 1.93 10.55
N TYR A 19 -6.38 2.61 10.32
CA TYR A 19 -5.06 1.99 10.42
C TYR A 19 -4.77 1.47 11.84
N ASP A 20 -5.14 2.22 12.88
CA ASP A 20 -4.96 1.79 14.25
C ASP A 20 -5.78 0.55 14.58
N GLN A 21 -7.06 0.54 14.19
CA GLN A 21 -7.93 -0.63 14.36
C GLN A 21 -7.44 -1.84 13.58
N TRP A 22 -6.85 -1.63 12.40
CA TRP A 22 -6.26 -2.71 11.60
C TRP A 22 -5.01 -3.27 12.29
N ARG A 23 -4.12 -2.40 12.82
CA ARG A 23 -2.94 -2.81 13.59
C ARG A 23 -3.28 -3.63 14.84
N GLU A 24 -4.35 -3.28 15.53
CA GLU A 24 -4.81 -4.03 16.70
C GLU A 24 -5.28 -5.46 16.38
N GLN A 25 -5.68 -5.71 15.12
CA GLN A 25 -6.24 -6.98 14.67
C GLN A 25 -5.24 -7.90 13.97
N ILE A 26 -4.07 -7.40 13.58
CA ILE A 26 -3.06 -8.24 12.94
C ILE A 26 -2.31 -9.11 13.96
N ASP A 27 -1.99 -10.34 13.56
CA ASP A 27 -1.34 -11.36 14.40
C ASP A 27 0.17 -11.48 14.21
N ARG A 28 0.74 -10.72 13.25
CA ARG A 28 2.15 -10.79 12.86
C ARG A 28 2.68 -9.47 12.35
N ASN A 29 4.03 -9.34 12.35
CA ASN A 29 4.74 -8.17 11.84
C ASN A 29 4.39 -6.85 12.52
N GLN A 30 3.75 -6.85 13.70
CA GLN A 30 3.29 -5.64 14.40
C GLN A 30 4.44 -4.64 14.60
N GLU A 31 5.61 -5.11 15.03
CA GLU A 31 6.80 -4.28 15.22
C GLU A 31 7.26 -3.64 13.89
N LYS A 32 7.26 -4.42 12.80
CA LYS A 32 7.63 -3.92 11.46
C LYS A 32 6.64 -2.88 10.93
N PHE A 33 5.36 -3.06 11.18
CA PHE A 33 4.36 -2.05 10.83
C PHE A 33 4.59 -0.76 11.61
N GLU A 34 4.91 -0.86 12.92
CA GLU A 34 5.25 0.32 13.73
C GLU A 34 6.51 1.01 13.24
N GLU A 35 7.61 0.27 13.05
CA GLU A 35 8.88 0.81 12.52
C GLU A 35 8.67 1.55 11.19
N ASN A 36 7.92 0.95 10.26
CA ASN A 36 7.63 1.58 8.97
C ASN A 36 6.72 2.81 9.11
N TYR A 37 5.74 2.77 10.03
CA TYR A 37 4.85 3.90 10.27
C TYR A 37 5.61 5.09 10.87
N VAL A 38 6.40 4.86 11.92
CA VAL A 38 7.23 5.90 12.56
C VAL A 38 8.32 6.41 11.61
N GLY A 39 8.91 5.51 10.81
CA GLY A 39 9.96 5.85 9.85
C GLY A 39 9.44 6.47 8.54
N THR A 40 8.13 6.65 8.36
CA THR A 40 7.57 7.31 7.18
C THR A 40 7.24 8.77 7.48
N ASN A 41 7.93 9.68 6.79
CA ASN A 41 7.71 11.12 6.89
C ASN A 41 7.45 11.65 5.47
N PRO A 42 6.17 11.73 5.04
CA PRO A 42 5.85 12.20 3.70
C PRO A 42 6.40 13.60 3.45
N ASP A 43 7.05 13.81 2.31
CA ASP A 43 7.57 15.13 1.93
C ASP A 43 6.45 16.17 1.90
N SER A 44 6.69 17.33 2.51
CA SER A 44 5.68 18.39 2.64
C SER A 44 5.19 18.92 1.30
N SER A 45 6.05 18.92 0.26
CA SER A 45 5.66 19.34 -1.09
C SER A 45 4.76 18.30 -1.77
N GLU A 46 5.02 17.01 -1.57
CA GLU A 46 4.15 15.93 -2.05
C GLU A 46 2.79 16.00 -1.35
N VAL A 47 2.77 16.17 -0.02
CA VAL A 47 1.54 16.33 0.76
C VAL A 47 0.73 17.53 0.28
N ALA A 48 1.36 18.68 0.01
CA ALA A 48 0.69 19.87 -0.49
C ALA A 48 0.02 19.62 -1.85
N LYS A 49 0.69 18.91 -2.77
CA LYS A 49 0.12 18.53 -4.07
C LYS A 49 -1.05 17.55 -3.94
N ILE A 50 -0.94 16.56 -3.05
CA ILE A 50 -2.04 15.62 -2.75
C ILE A 50 -3.27 16.39 -2.24
N LYS A 51 -3.07 17.30 -1.27
CA LYS A 51 -4.15 18.15 -0.75
C LYS A 51 -4.81 18.99 -1.83
N ALA A 52 -4.01 19.60 -2.69
CA ALA A 52 -4.51 20.42 -3.79
C ALA A 52 -5.34 19.59 -4.78
N ALA A 53 -4.85 18.41 -5.16
CA ALA A 53 -5.58 17.49 -6.02
C ALA A 53 -6.89 17.01 -5.38
N ALA A 54 -6.86 16.60 -4.11
CA ALA A 54 -8.04 16.16 -3.37
C ALA A 54 -9.09 17.27 -3.24
N SER A 55 -8.65 18.51 -2.99
CA SER A 55 -9.54 19.69 -2.94
C SER A 55 -10.20 19.95 -4.30
N LYS A 56 -9.43 19.90 -5.40
CA LYS A 56 -9.96 20.07 -6.75
C LYS A 56 -10.99 18.99 -7.13
N LEU A 57 -10.79 17.76 -6.62
CA LEU A 57 -11.71 16.64 -6.80
C LEU A 57 -12.99 16.77 -5.95
N GLY A 58 -13.06 17.70 -5.01
CA GLY A 58 -14.20 17.91 -4.11
C GLY A 58 -14.19 16.97 -2.89
N GLY A 59 -13.07 16.34 -2.62
CA GLY A 59 -12.86 15.34 -1.57
C GLY A 59 -12.47 13.99 -2.13
N VAL A 60 -11.67 13.25 -1.36
CA VAL A 60 -11.16 11.93 -1.72
C VAL A 60 -11.24 11.01 -0.49
N THR A 61 -11.61 9.76 -0.70
CA THR A 61 -11.46 8.68 0.28
C THR A 61 -10.55 7.61 -0.30
N CYS A 62 -9.58 7.15 0.48
CA CYS A 62 -8.71 6.03 0.13
C CYS A 62 -9.25 4.74 0.76
N MET A 63 -9.54 3.73 -0.04
CA MET A 63 -9.71 2.36 0.40
C MET A 63 -8.40 1.61 0.23
N ALA A 64 -7.99 0.86 1.24
CA ALA A 64 -6.84 -0.03 1.16
C ALA A 64 -7.26 -1.48 1.43
N ILE A 65 -6.71 -2.42 0.69
CA ILE A 65 -6.91 -3.85 0.93
C ILE A 65 -5.56 -4.55 1.03
N GLY A 66 -5.37 -5.36 2.08
CA GLY A 66 -4.08 -6.00 2.33
C GLY A 66 -4.10 -7.02 3.45
N GLU A 67 -2.96 -7.70 3.63
CA GLU A 67 -2.74 -8.71 4.67
C GLU A 67 -1.39 -8.52 5.38
N ALA A 68 -1.35 -8.77 6.68
CA ALA A 68 -0.16 -8.54 7.48
C ALA A 68 1.01 -9.51 7.16
N TRP A 69 0.76 -10.61 6.48
CA TRP A 69 1.80 -11.55 6.07
C TRP A 69 2.56 -11.10 4.81
N CYS A 70 2.04 -10.13 4.04
CA CYS A 70 2.65 -9.69 2.79
C CYS A 70 3.74 -8.62 3.04
N PRO A 71 4.99 -8.83 2.58
CA PRO A 71 6.06 -7.85 2.76
C PRO A 71 5.77 -6.48 2.13
N ASP A 72 5.06 -6.44 1.00
CA ASP A 72 4.68 -5.19 0.36
C ASP A 72 3.63 -4.42 1.18
N VAL A 73 2.73 -5.15 1.85
CA VAL A 73 1.77 -4.53 2.80
C VAL A 73 2.49 -4.01 4.04
N VAL A 74 3.49 -4.75 4.56
CA VAL A 74 4.33 -4.28 5.69
C VAL A 74 5.01 -2.96 5.37
N ARG A 75 5.42 -2.73 4.12
CA ARG A 75 6.00 -1.47 3.65
C ARG A 75 4.93 -0.42 3.31
N GLY A 76 3.99 -0.79 2.45
CA GLY A 76 3.11 0.17 1.77
C GLY A 76 1.92 0.63 2.61
N MET A 77 1.36 -0.23 3.49
CA MET A 77 0.21 0.16 4.31
C MET A 77 0.54 1.29 5.31
N PRO A 78 1.70 1.25 6.02
CA PRO A 78 2.13 2.38 6.84
C PRO A 78 2.37 3.67 6.04
N ALA A 79 2.94 3.55 4.83
CA ALA A 79 3.16 4.69 3.94
C ALA A 79 1.83 5.33 3.50
N ALA A 80 0.85 4.49 3.11
CA ALA A 80 -0.50 4.95 2.77
C ALA A 80 -1.19 5.63 3.97
N ALA A 81 -1.06 5.06 5.17
CA ALA A 81 -1.63 5.65 6.39
C ALA A 81 -1.04 7.03 6.68
N LYS A 82 0.30 7.17 6.65
CA LYS A 82 0.99 8.46 6.86
C LYS A 82 0.66 9.49 5.77
N MET A 83 0.59 9.06 4.52
CA MET A 83 0.17 9.92 3.42
C MET A 83 -1.26 10.45 3.61
N CYS A 84 -2.19 9.55 3.91
CA CYS A 84 -3.60 9.89 4.12
C CYS A 84 -3.78 10.81 5.33
N GLU A 85 -3.12 10.51 6.46
CA GLU A 85 -3.11 11.35 7.67
C GLU A 85 -2.59 12.76 7.36
N ALA A 86 -1.40 12.85 6.75
CA ALA A 86 -0.80 14.14 6.40
C ALA A 86 -1.65 14.93 5.41
N ALA A 87 -2.31 14.27 4.47
CA ALA A 87 -3.15 14.91 3.46
C ALA A 87 -4.58 15.20 3.94
N GLY A 88 -5.03 14.64 5.07
CA GLY A 88 -6.41 14.74 5.54
C GLY A 88 -7.40 13.91 4.71
N ILE A 89 -6.94 12.81 4.11
CA ILE A 89 -7.74 11.88 3.32
C ILE A 89 -8.22 10.75 4.25
N PRO A 90 -9.52 10.48 4.37
CA PRO A 90 -10.01 9.30 5.09
C PRO A 90 -9.44 8.01 4.50
N LEU A 91 -8.87 7.16 5.35
CA LEU A 91 -8.38 5.82 4.99
C LEU A 91 -9.31 4.76 5.56
N LYS A 92 -9.72 3.81 4.71
CA LYS A 92 -10.58 2.67 5.03
C LYS A 92 -9.89 1.38 4.62
N ILE A 93 -9.55 0.51 5.60
CA ILE A 93 -8.78 -0.70 5.35
C ILE A 93 -9.66 -1.93 5.46
N PHE A 94 -9.45 -2.87 4.56
CA PHE A 94 -10.07 -4.18 4.52
C PHE A 94 -9.02 -5.29 4.53
N PHE A 95 -9.26 -6.36 5.29
CA PHE A 95 -8.50 -7.59 5.17
C PHE A 95 -8.85 -8.31 3.86
N ARG A 96 -7.85 -8.59 3.01
CA ARG A 96 -8.08 -9.20 1.69
C ARG A 96 -8.77 -10.56 1.80
N ASP A 97 -8.30 -11.41 2.71
CA ASP A 97 -8.77 -12.79 2.81
C ASP A 97 -10.23 -12.89 3.29
N GLN A 98 -10.74 -11.81 3.89
CA GLN A 98 -12.13 -11.67 4.32
C GLN A 98 -13.00 -10.90 3.30
N ASN A 99 -12.40 -10.30 2.26
CA ASN A 99 -13.06 -9.41 1.31
C ASN A 99 -12.60 -9.69 -0.14
N LEU A 100 -12.62 -10.96 -0.54
CA LEU A 100 -12.20 -11.37 -1.88
C LEU A 100 -13.11 -10.81 -2.98
N ASP A 101 -14.37 -10.51 -2.66
CA ASP A 101 -15.30 -9.80 -3.54
C ASP A 101 -14.76 -8.42 -3.93
N ILE A 102 -14.28 -7.63 -2.95
CA ILE A 102 -13.64 -6.35 -3.20
C ILE A 102 -12.33 -6.54 -3.99
N MET A 103 -11.48 -7.48 -3.56
CA MET A 103 -10.19 -7.72 -4.23
C MET A 103 -10.36 -8.06 -5.72
N ASN A 104 -11.38 -8.82 -6.06
CA ASN A 104 -11.65 -9.26 -7.44
C ASN A 104 -12.12 -8.12 -8.36
N GLU A 105 -12.56 -6.98 -7.83
CA GLU A 105 -12.86 -5.79 -8.65
C GLU A 105 -11.58 -5.02 -9.04
N PHE A 106 -10.48 -5.19 -8.27
CA PHE A 106 -9.26 -4.39 -8.42
C PHE A 106 -8.02 -5.26 -8.67
N LEU A 107 -8.15 -6.23 -9.58
CA LEU A 107 -7.04 -7.09 -9.95
C LEU A 107 -5.95 -6.31 -10.70
N TYR A 108 -4.70 -6.49 -10.30
CA TYR A 108 -3.57 -5.97 -11.08
C TYR A 108 -3.51 -6.64 -12.44
N LYS A 109 -3.51 -5.84 -13.51
CA LYS A 109 -3.59 -6.29 -14.92
C LYS A 109 -4.81 -7.16 -15.23
N GLY A 110 -5.87 -7.07 -14.42
CA GLY A 110 -7.08 -7.89 -14.58
C GLY A 110 -6.94 -9.36 -14.17
N GLU A 111 -5.83 -9.74 -13.51
CA GLU A 111 -5.50 -11.14 -13.24
C GLU A 111 -5.03 -11.37 -11.80
N PHE A 112 -4.16 -10.50 -11.26
CA PHE A 112 -3.45 -10.76 -10.02
C PHE A 112 -4.09 -10.05 -8.82
N GLN A 113 -4.33 -10.78 -7.73
CA GLN A 113 -4.74 -10.25 -6.44
C GLN A 113 -3.56 -9.63 -5.68
N SER A 114 -2.92 -8.61 -6.29
CA SER A 114 -1.75 -7.93 -5.71
C SER A 114 -2.14 -7.05 -4.54
N ILE A 115 -1.38 -7.10 -3.43
CA ILE A 115 -1.60 -6.30 -2.23
C ILE A 115 -0.29 -5.64 -1.75
N PRO A 116 -0.37 -4.42 -1.13
CA PRO A 116 -1.59 -3.64 -0.92
C PRO A 116 -2.18 -3.13 -2.23
N THR A 117 -3.51 -3.05 -2.31
CA THR A 117 -4.18 -2.30 -3.35
C THR A 117 -4.85 -1.09 -2.70
N LEU A 118 -4.56 0.11 -3.21
CA LEU A 118 -5.16 1.36 -2.78
C LEU A 118 -6.08 1.87 -3.87
N VAL A 119 -7.35 2.13 -3.52
CA VAL A 119 -8.35 2.65 -4.45
C VAL A 119 -8.80 4.01 -3.94
N PHE A 120 -8.71 5.02 -4.80
CA PHE A 120 -9.14 6.38 -4.48
C PHE A 120 -10.53 6.62 -5.06
N TYR A 121 -11.44 7.08 -4.22
CA TYR A 121 -12.82 7.41 -4.58
C TYR A 121 -13.10 8.89 -4.39
N ASP A 122 -13.93 9.48 -5.26
CA ASP A 122 -14.58 10.76 -4.97
C ASP A 122 -15.83 10.57 -4.08
N ASN A 123 -16.51 11.68 -3.74
CA ASN A 123 -17.69 11.65 -2.89
C ASN A 123 -18.91 10.94 -3.53
N ASP A 124 -18.89 10.75 -4.84
CA ASP A 124 -19.94 10.06 -5.61
C ASP A 124 -19.60 8.59 -5.88
N MET A 125 -18.54 8.06 -5.24
CA MET A 125 -18.05 6.69 -5.39
C MET A 125 -17.47 6.36 -6.77
N ASN A 126 -17.09 7.37 -7.56
CA ASN A 126 -16.32 7.14 -8.76
C ASN A 126 -14.89 6.80 -8.39
N VAL A 127 -14.32 5.77 -9.04
CA VAL A 127 -12.92 5.41 -8.89
C VAL A 127 -12.05 6.45 -9.61
N LEU A 128 -11.24 7.17 -8.85
CA LEU A 128 -10.29 8.16 -9.34
C LEU A 128 -8.99 7.52 -9.85
N GLY A 129 -8.62 6.38 -9.29
CA GLY A 129 -7.49 5.57 -9.69
C GLY A 129 -7.13 4.52 -8.65
N VAL A 130 -6.23 3.62 -9.05
CA VAL A 130 -5.82 2.46 -8.25
C VAL A 130 -4.30 2.37 -8.25
N PHE A 131 -3.72 2.19 -7.06
CA PHE A 131 -2.32 1.83 -6.88
C PHE A 131 -2.24 0.36 -6.48
N HIS A 132 -1.33 -0.40 -7.10
CA HIS A 132 -1.19 -1.83 -6.86
C HIS A 132 0.21 -2.18 -6.35
N GLU A 133 0.25 -2.84 -5.21
CA GLU A 133 1.38 -3.60 -4.67
C GLU A 133 2.58 -2.72 -4.31
N ARG A 134 3.26 -2.14 -5.29
CA ARG A 134 4.51 -1.39 -5.09
C ARG A 134 4.75 -0.39 -6.22
N ALA A 135 5.47 0.67 -5.93
CA ALA A 135 5.91 1.65 -6.91
C ALA A 135 6.83 1.04 -7.97
N GLN A 136 6.91 1.66 -9.15
CA GLN A 136 7.77 1.21 -10.24
C GLN A 136 9.23 1.12 -9.80
N LYS A 137 9.70 2.09 -9.00
CA LYS A 137 11.05 2.04 -8.40
C LYS A 137 11.31 0.72 -7.65
N ALA A 138 10.39 0.29 -6.81
CA ALA A 138 10.53 -0.98 -6.09
C ALA A 138 10.45 -2.19 -7.04
N ARG A 139 9.62 -2.13 -8.10
CA ARG A 139 9.55 -3.19 -9.12
C ARG A 139 10.88 -3.39 -9.84
N ASP A 140 11.60 -2.30 -10.10
CA ASP A 140 12.88 -2.34 -10.80
C ASP A 140 14.04 -2.78 -9.87
N GLU A 141 14.01 -2.36 -8.61
CA GLU A 141 15.12 -2.54 -7.67
C GLU A 141 15.04 -3.85 -6.84
N ILE A 142 13.85 -4.36 -6.54
CA ILE A 142 13.66 -5.63 -5.78
C ILE A 142 14.39 -6.82 -6.44
N PRO A 143 14.29 -7.05 -7.76
CA PRO A 143 14.98 -8.17 -8.41
C PRO A 143 16.50 -8.09 -8.26
N VAL A 144 17.04 -6.89 -8.18
CA VAL A 144 18.49 -6.66 -8.11
C VAL A 144 19.02 -6.74 -6.68
N HIS A 145 18.31 -6.14 -5.73
CA HIS A 145 18.84 -5.90 -4.38
C HIS A 145 18.24 -6.82 -3.31
N MET A 146 16.97 -7.18 -3.40
CA MET A 146 16.28 -7.93 -2.35
C MET A 146 16.04 -9.40 -2.71
N SER A 147 15.69 -9.69 -3.98
CA SER A 147 15.42 -11.07 -4.40
C SER A 147 16.59 -12.03 -4.22
N PRO A 148 17.86 -11.64 -4.46
CA PRO A 148 19.00 -12.51 -4.20
C PRO A 148 19.13 -12.90 -2.72
N ILE A 149 18.90 -11.96 -1.80
CA ILE A 149 18.93 -12.20 -0.35
C ILE A 149 17.81 -13.16 0.04
N SER A 150 16.59 -12.87 -0.40
CA SER A 150 15.41 -13.70 -0.08
C SER A 150 15.49 -15.10 -0.69
N ALA A 151 16.17 -15.28 -1.82
CA ALA A 151 16.43 -16.59 -2.42
C ALA A 151 17.35 -17.42 -1.51
N LYS A 152 18.42 -16.80 -0.97
CA LYS A 152 19.35 -17.48 -0.05
C LYS A 152 18.70 -17.84 1.29
N MET A 153 17.79 -17.02 1.80
CA MET A 153 17.03 -17.34 3.00
C MET A 153 16.20 -18.65 2.85
N ARG A 154 15.77 -18.97 1.64
CA ARG A 154 14.93 -20.15 1.32
C ARG A 154 15.72 -21.31 0.73
N ASP A 155 17.01 -21.18 0.57
CA ASP A 155 17.88 -22.20 -0.01
C ASP A 155 18.11 -23.32 1.02
N GLU A 156 17.42 -24.43 0.85
CA GLU A 156 17.50 -25.60 1.74
C GLU A 156 18.86 -26.31 1.68
N SER A 157 19.70 -26.01 0.68
CA SER A 157 21.07 -26.53 0.60
C SER A 157 22.04 -25.83 1.57
N LEU A 158 21.65 -24.66 2.10
CA LEU A 158 22.42 -23.92 3.10
C LEU A 158 22.07 -24.40 4.51
N SER A 159 23.05 -24.34 5.41
CA SER A 159 22.84 -24.58 6.84
C SER A 159 21.91 -23.53 7.45
N GLU A 160 21.33 -23.84 8.61
CA GLU A 160 20.48 -22.88 9.35
C GLU A 160 21.25 -21.60 9.71
N ASP A 161 22.52 -21.72 10.10
CA ASP A 161 23.35 -20.56 10.43
C ASP A 161 23.62 -19.66 9.21
N GLU A 162 23.81 -20.25 8.04
CA GLU A 162 23.98 -19.49 6.80
C GLU A 162 22.67 -18.79 6.39
N ARG A 163 21.55 -19.50 6.45
CA ARG A 163 20.23 -18.89 6.17
C ARG A 163 19.89 -17.77 7.15
N LYS A 164 20.28 -17.93 8.42
CA LYS A 164 20.08 -16.89 9.44
C LYS A 164 20.84 -15.61 9.08
N LYS A 165 22.07 -15.69 8.56
CA LYS A 165 22.82 -14.49 8.10
C LYS A 165 22.04 -13.72 7.03
N TYR A 166 21.45 -14.42 6.06
CA TYR A 166 20.63 -13.81 5.04
C TYR A 166 19.30 -13.25 5.60
N MET A 167 18.73 -13.87 6.63
CA MET A 167 17.58 -13.34 7.35
C MET A 167 17.94 -12.00 8.04
N ASP A 168 19.10 -11.94 8.69
CA ASP A 168 19.59 -10.72 9.35
C ASP A 168 19.87 -9.62 8.31
N GLU A 169 20.46 -9.98 7.16
CA GLU A 169 20.70 -9.08 6.03
C GLU A 169 19.37 -8.55 5.45
N TYR A 170 18.38 -9.42 5.26
CA TYR A 170 17.04 -9.04 4.80
C TYR A 170 16.35 -8.08 5.77
N THR A 171 16.47 -8.34 7.08
CA THR A 171 15.93 -7.48 8.13
C THR A 171 16.64 -6.11 8.13
N ALA A 172 17.96 -6.09 8.00
CA ALA A 172 18.73 -4.85 7.88
C ALA A 172 18.34 -4.05 6.62
N PHE A 173 18.10 -4.75 5.50
CA PHE A 173 17.61 -4.13 4.27
C PHE A 173 16.26 -3.43 4.46
N GLN A 174 15.32 -4.08 5.17
CA GLN A 174 14.00 -3.50 5.45
C GLN A 174 14.05 -2.26 6.36
N ASN A 175 15.14 -2.06 7.08
CA ASN A 175 15.38 -0.89 7.92
C ASN A 175 16.28 0.15 7.22
N GLY A 176 16.70 -0.14 6.00
CA GLY A 176 17.65 0.67 5.25
C GLY A 176 17.01 1.78 4.41
N PRO A 177 17.87 2.69 3.86
CA PRO A 177 17.40 3.84 3.09
C PRO A 177 16.71 3.47 1.77
N MET A 178 17.06 2.33 1.19
CA MET A 178 16.40 1.87 -0.05
C MET A 178 14.94 1.50 0.21
N TRP A 179 14.66 0.77 1.30
CA TRP A 179 13.30 0.46 1.71
C TRP A 179 12.47 1.73 1.99
N ALA A 180 13.06 2.73 2.65
CA ALA A 180 12.45 4.03 2.85
C ALA A 180 12.14 4.73 1.52
N SER A 181 13.10 4.73 0.58
CA SER A 181 12.92 5.35 -0.73
C SER A 181 11.80 4.72 -1.56
N TRP A 182 11.47 3.44 -1.32
CA TRP A 182 10.34 2.78 -1.97
C TRP A 182 9.00 3.28 -1.40
N ARG A 183 8.92 3.54 -0.08
CA ARG A 183 7.73 4.18 0.52
C ARG A 183 7.50 5.59 -0.04
N ASP A 184 8.56 6.36 -0.20
CA ASP A 184 8.48 7.71 -0.78
C ASP A 184 7.98 7.65 -2.24
N ALA A 185 8.47 6.68 -3.01
CA ALA A 185 8.02 6.45 -4.38
C ALA A 185 6.53 6.03 -4.45
N GLU A 186 6.05 5.22 -3.50
CA GLU A 186 4.63 4.85 -3.41
C GLU A 186 3.75 6.08 -3.15
N ILE A 187 4.16 6.98 -2.25
CA ILE A 187 3.46 8.23 -1.99
C ILE A 187 3.44 9.11 -3.25
N THR A 188 4.58 9.19 -3.95
CA THR A 188 4.71 9.94 -5.21
C THR A 188 3.75 9.41 -6.28
N GLU A 189 3.69 8.09 -6.49
CA GLU A 189 2.78 7.50 -7.47
C GLU A 189 1.30 7.68 -7.08
N CYS A 190 0.96 7.60 -5.80
CA CYS A 190 -0.39 7.92 -5.32
C CYS A 190 -0.76 9.38 -5.60
N ARG A 191 0.19 10.33 -5.39
CA ARG A 191 0.01 11.74 -5.79
C ARG A 191 -0.25 11.88 -7.28
N GLU A 192 0.52 11.20 -8.14
CA GLU A 192 0.36 11.25 -9.59
C GLU A 192 -1.01 10.74 -10.05
N ILE A 193 -1.51 9.68 -9.42
CA ILE A 193 -2.86 9.16 -9.65
C ILE A 193 -3.91 10.26 -9.37
N LEU A 194 -3.81 10.93 -8.22
CA LEU A 194 -4.76 11.98 -7.83
C LEU A 194 -4.66 13.23 -8.71
N GLU A 195 -3.43 13.67 -9.06
CA GLU A 195 -3.22 14.80 -9.97
C GLU A 195 -3.79 14.50 -11.37
N LYS A 196 -3.58 13.28 -11.89
CA LYS A 196 -4.15 12.85 -13.16
C LYS A 196 -5.68 12.88 -13.14
N ALA A 197 -6.30 12.37 -12.08
CA ALA A 197 -7.76 12.43 -11.92
C ALA A 197 -8.24 13.89 -11.84
N ALA A 198 -7.55 14.74 -11.08
CA ALA A 198 -7.87 16.16 -10.96
C ALA A 198 -7.72 16.95 -12.27
N ALA A 199 -6.82 16.52 -13.17
CA ALA A 199 -6.64 17.15 -14.48
C ALA A 199 -7.79 16.84 -15.46
N GLN A 200 -8.61 15.82 -15.19
CA GLN A 200 -9.73 15.41 -16.03
C GLN A 200 -11.08 16.03 -15.60
N LYS A 201 -11.09 16.73 -14.46
CA LYS A 201 -12.22 17.56 -13.97
C LYS A 201 -12.03 19.02 -14.36
#